data_ef836b0faa1f0cb7893618602645bb9e
#
_entry.id   ef836b0faa1f0cb7893618602645bb9e
#
_cell.length_a   1.000
_cell.length_b   1.000
_cell.length_c   1.000
_cell.angle_alpha   90.00
_cell.angle_beta   90.00
_cell.angle_gamma   90.00
#
_symmetry.space_group_name_H-M   'P 1'
#
loop_
_entity.id
_entity.type
_entity.pdbx_description
1 polymer ?
#
loop_
_entity_poly.entity_id
_entity_poly.type
_entity_poly.pdbx_seq_one_letter_code
_entity_poly.pdbx_strand_id
1 'polypeptide(L)'
;MAKAYHEALHPLGNLGIQVSMAALENTHIPAHWHEAMEILFCLNGSVRIHIEHEHLTLQRNQLIVFDSKEVHSIHSDSKLYMFLCIHVDKKQLSVYCPDLELYHIKCRPVPLDDPKSTQYIHICQLAHDLTRTNVENKNTSAMRSDGTALLMLADLIRYFSVYS
;
A
#
# COMPACT_ATOMS: atom_id res chain seq x y z
N MET A 1 -8.30 2.33 -25.69
CA MET A 1 -7.90 2.29 -24.26
C MET A 1 -7.66 3.70 -23.76
N ALA A 2 -8.29 4.09 -22.65
CA ALA A 2 -7.98 5.35 -22.02
C ALA A 2 -6.52 5.35 -21.55
N LYS A 3 -5.80 6.43 -21.84
CA LYS A 3 -4.40 6.58 -21.42
C LYS A 3 -4.37 6.79 -19.90
N ALA A 4 -3.46 6.09 -19.22
CA ALA A 4 -3.23 6.31 -17.79
C ALA A 4 -2.81 7.76 -17.53
N TYR A 5 -3.33 8.37 -16.47
CA TYR A 5 -2.97 9.73 -16.08
C TYR A 5 -1.98 9.74 -14.91
N HIS A 6 -1.21 10.82 -14.82
CA HIS A 6 -0.36 11.09 -13.67
C HIS A 6 -1.18 11.75 -12.56
N GLU A 7 -1.19 11.13 -11.39
CA GLU A 7 -1.78 11.71 -10.20
C GLU A 7 -0.71 12.47 -9.41
N ALA A 8 -0.90 13.78 -9.25
CA ALA A 8 -0.04 14.60 -8.43
C ALA A 8 -0.48 14.48 -6.96
N LEU A 9 0.31 13.79 -6.14
CA LEU A 9 0.07 13.72 -4.70
C LEU A 9 0.62 14.96 -4.01
N HIS A 10 -0.05 15.39 -2.93
CA HIS A 10 0.46 16.43 -2.05
C HIS A 10 1.77 15.98 -1.38
N PRO A 11 2.66 16.92 -0.96
CA PRO A 11 3.85 16.56 -0.21
C PRO A 11 3.49 15.68 0.99
N LEU A 12 4.18 14.55 1.13
CA LEU A 12 3.99 13.63 2.23
C LEU A 12 4.63 14.19 3.50
N GLY A 13 4.24 13.67 4.68
CA GLY A 13 4.72 14.13 5.97
C GLY A 13 6.25 14.06 6.15
N ASN A 14 6.74 14.43 7.33
CA ASN A 14 8.17 14.61 7.63
C ASN A 14 9.06 13.39 7.31
N LEU A 15 8.51 12.17 7.35
CA LEU A 15 9.20 10.93 7.01
C LEU A 15 8.92 10.46 5.58
N GLY A 16 8.21 11.23 4.77
CA GLY A 16 7.78 10.78 3.44
C GLY A 16 6.73 9.68 3.48
N ILE A 17 5.99 9.57 4.57
CA ILE A 17 4.92 8.59 4.76
C ILE A 17 3.61 9.31 5.03
N GLN A 18 2.55 8.94 4.32
CA GLN A 18 1.20 9.41 4.57
C GLN A 18 0.27 8.22 4.70
N VAL A 19 -0.44 8.15 5.82
CA VAL A 19 -1.45 7.13 6.10
C VAL A 19 -2.83 7.76 5.99
N SER A 20 -3.72 7.15 5.23
CA SER A 20 -5.09 7.59 5.07
C SER A 20 -6.05 6.39 5.07
N MET A 21 -7.29 6.65 5.48
CA MET A 21 -8.39 5.68 5.40
C MET A 21 -9.48 6.28 4.55
N ALA A 22 -10.07 5.46 3.68
CA ALA A 22 -11.17 5.87 2.82
C ALA A 22 -12.27 4.80 2.78
N ALA A 23 -13.49 5.27 2.59
CA ALA A 23 -14.65 4.44 2.30
C ALA A 23 -15.26 4.91 0.98
N LEU A 24 -15.46 3.99 0.06
CA LEU A 24 -15.99 4.25 -1.28
C LEU A 24 -17.17 3.32 -1.57
N GLU A 25 -18.15 3.84 -2.31
CA GLU A 25 -19.30 3.07 -2.78
C GLU A 25 -19.26 3.01 -4.30
N ASN A 26 -19.35 1.79 -4.86
CA ASN A 26 -19.43 1.55 -6.31
C ASN A 26 -18.50 2.46 -7.12
N THR A 27 -17.24 2.55 -6.72
CA THR A 27 -16.29 3.51 -7.26
C THR A 27 -15.32 2.83 -8.21
N HIS A 28 -15.02 3.53 -9.29
CA HIS A 28 -13.97 3.19 -10.22
C HIS A 28 -12.89 4.25 -10.17
N ILE A 29 -11.65 3.83 -9.84
CA ILE A 29 -10.47 4.68 -9.95
C ILE A 29 -9.78 4.28 -11.26
N PRO A 30 -9.80 5.16 -12.28
CA PRO A 30 -9.23 4.84 -13.58
C PRO A 30 -7.72 4.65 -13.53
N ALA A 31 -7.15 4.07 -14.57
CA ALA A 31 -5.72 3.82 -14.65
C ALA A 31 -4.91 5.10 -14.47
N HIS A 32 -4.04 5.09 -13.47
CA HIS A 32 -3.18 6.21 -13.07
C HIS A 32 -1.84 5.72 -12.53
N TRP A 33 -0.94 6.64 -12.33
CA TRP A 33 0.35 6.41 -11.69
C TRP A 33 0.81 7.66 -10.93
N HIS A 34 1.67 7.48 -9.97
CA HIS A 34 2.27 8.55 -9.17
C HIS A 34 3.71 8.17 -8.74
N GLU A 35 4.46 9.15 -8.28
CA GLU A 35 5.85 8.96 -7.85
C GLU A 35 5.96 8.17 -6.55
N ALA A 36 5.00 8.32 -5.64
CA ALA A 36 5.00 7.58 -4.39
C ALA A 36 4.72 6.09 -4.62
N MET A 37 5.33 5.24 -3.82
CA MET A 37 4.86 3.86 -3.65
C MET A 37 3.57 3.88 -2.83
N GLU A 38 2.63 3.00 -3.15
CA GLU A 38 1.36 2.88 -2.44
C GLU A 38 1.17 1.48 -1.88
N ILE A 39 0.81 1.40 -0.61
CA ILE A 39 0.37 0.17 0.04
C ILE A 39 -1.13 0.28 0.27
N LEU A 40 -1.88 -0.65 -0.31
CA LEU A 40 -3.33 -0.70 -0.17
C LEU A 40 -3.73 -1.93 0.65
N PHE A 41 -4.44 -1.71 1.76
CA PHE A 41 -4.94 -2.78 2.61
C PHE A 41 -6.47 -2.73 2.69
N CYS A 42 -7.12 -3.83 2.29
CA CYS A 42 -8.57 -3.90 2.26
C CYS A 42 -9.15 -4.22 3.64
N LEU A 43 -9.95 -3.30 4.17
CA LEU A 43 -10.60 -3.42 5.47
C LEU A 43 -12.01 -4.02 5.37
N ASN A 44 -12.71 -3.74 4.28
CA ASN A 44 -14.05 -4.23 4.02
C ASN A 44 -14.35 -4.28 2.53
N GLY A 45 -15.15 -5.24 2.11
CA GLY A 45 -15.50 -5.44 0.71
C GLY A 45 -14.40 -6.14 -0.09
N SER A 46 -14.48 -6.03 -1.40
CA SER A 46 -13.48 -6.53 -2.34
C SER A 46 -13.36 -5.61 -3.53
N VAL A 47 -12.17 -5.56 -4.13
CA VAL A 47 -11.93 -4.75 -5.32
C VAL A 47 -11.18 -5.55 -6.37
N ARG A 48 -11.48 -5.26 -7.62
CA ARG A 48 -10.68 -5.72 -8.76
C ARG A 48 -9.57 -4.72 -9.02
N ILE A 49 -8.37 -5.22 -9.16
CA ILE A 49 -7.17 -4.41 -9.39
C ILE A 49 -6.56 -4.84 -10.71
N HIS A 50 -6.21 -3.85 -11.52
CA HIS A 50 -5.46 -4.03 -12.74
C HIS A 50 -4.12 -3.32 -12.61
N ILE A 51 -3.04 -4.05 -12.85
CA ILE A 51 -1.68 -3.52 -12.85
C ILE A 51 -1.02 -4.04 -14.12
N GLU A 52 -0.75 -3.15 -15.08
CA GLU A 52 -0.21 -3.53 -16.38
C GLU A 52 -0.97 -4.70 -17.03
N HIS A 53 -0.42 -5.91 -16.95
CA HIS A 53 -1.03 -7.14 -17.49
C HIS A 53 -1.61 -8.05 -16.40
N GLU A 54 -1.49 -7.65 -15.13
CA GLU A 54 -2.02 -8.41 -14.01
C GLU A 54 -3.45 -7.98 -13.69
N HIS A 55 -4.32 -8.95 -13.44
CA HIS A 55 -5.68 -8.75 -12.95
C HIS A 55 -5.87 -9.59 -11.72
N LEU A 56 -6.24 -8.98 -10.61
CA LEU A 56 -6.48 -9.69 -9.36
C LEU A 56 -7.63 -9.09 -8.58
N THR A 57 -8.18 -9.85 -7.65
CA THR A 57 -9.17 -9.38 -6.69
C THR A 57 -8.50 -9.26 -5.33
N LEU A 58 -8.55 -8.07 -4.75
CA LEU A 58 -8.11 -7.82 -3.39
C LEU A 58 -9.31 -7.97 -2.46
N GLN A 59 -9.23 -8.92 -1.54
CA GLN A 59 -10.27 -9.21 -0.58
C GLN A 59 -9.96 -8.61 0.79
N ARG A 60 -10.95 -8.62 1.67
CA ARG A 60 -10.78 -8.19 3.06
C ARG A 60 -9.57 -8.85 3.71
N ASN A 61 -8.80 -8.07 4.46
CA ASN A 61 -7.56 -8.47 5.14
C ASN A 61 -6.40 -8.81 4.21
N GLN A 62 -6.50 -8.48 2.94
CA GLN A 62 -5.40 -8.60 2.00
C GLN A 62 -4.75 -7.25 1.71
N LEU A 63 -3.49 -7.31 1.38
CA LEU A 63 -2.63 -6.16 1.09
C LEU A 63 -1.98 -6.33 -0.28
N ILE A 64 -1.84 -5.22 -0.98
CA ILE A 64 -1.10 -5.11 -2.23
C ILE A 64 -0.21 -3.88 -2.20
N VAL A 65 0.91 -3.93 -2.90
CA VAL A 65 1.80 -2.79 -3.11
C VAL A 65 1.81 -2.42 -4.58
N PHE A 66 1.61 -1.14 -4.86
CA PHE A 66 1.92 -0.52 -6.16
C PHE A 66 3.23 0.24 -6.02
N ASP A 67 4.25 -0.18 -6.74
CA ASP A 67 5.54 0.51 -6.66
C ASP A 67 5.51 1.88 -7.36
N SER A 68 6.52 2.69 -7.13
CA SER A 68 6.66 4.01 -7.75
C SER A 68 6.47 3.91 -9.27
N LYS A 69 5.62 4.76 -9.82
CA LYS A 69 5.29 4.85 -11.26
C LYS A 69 4.58 3.63 -11.85
N GLU A 70 4.19 2.65 -11.05
CA GLU A 70 3.44 1.50 -11.53
C GLU A 70 1.99 1.90 -11.86
N VAL A 71 1.58 1.67 -13.10
CA VAL A 71 0.22 2.01 -13.55
C VAL A 71 -0.77 1.01 -12.97
N HIS A 72 -1.79 1.53 -12.30
CA HIS A 72 -2.82 0.70 -11.69
C HIS A 72 -4.20 1.34 -11.76
N SER A 73 -5.24 0.51 -11.69
CA SER A 73 -6.64 0.93 -11.57
C SER A 73 -7.36 0.07 -10.54
N ILE A 74 -8.38 0.64 -9.93
CA ILE A 74 -9.17 0.00 -8.87
C ILE A 74 -10.65 0.08 -9.24
N HIS A 75 -11.33 -1.06 -9.19
CA HIS A 75 -12.73 -1.18 -9.53
C HIS A 75 -13.48 -1.92 -8.43
N SER A 76 -14.38 -1.25 -7.73
CA SER A 76 -15.18 -1.84 -6.68
C SER A 76 -16.59 -2.15 -7.16
N ASP A 77 -16.98 -3.43 -7.05
CA ASP A 77 -18.36 -3.90 -7.22
C ASP A 77 -19.10 -4.00 -5.89
N SER A 78 -18.43 -3.71 -4.78
CA SER A 78 -19.01 -3.75 -3.44
C SER A 78 -19.81 -2.49 -3.15
N LYS A 79 -20.94 -2.63 -2.45
CA LYS A 79 -21.73 -1.48 -2.01
C LYS A 79 -20.92 -0.55 -1.12
N LEU A 80 -20.11 -1.11 -0.22
CA LEU A 80 -19.18 -0.38 0.61
C LEU A 80 -17.82 -1.05 0.57
N TYR A 81 -16.84 -0.28 0.20
CA TYR A 81 -15.44 -0.67 0.18
C TYR A 81 -14.65 0.25 1.09
N MET A 82 -13.89 -0.34 2.01
CA MET A 82 -13.06 0.42 2.96
C MET A 82 -11.61 -0.05 2.86
N PHE A 83 -10.68 0.89 2.88
CA PHE A 83 -9.26 0.58 2.82
C PHE A 83 -8.40 1.53 3.65
N LEU A 84 -7.25 1.00 4.06
CA LEU A 84 -6.11 1.76 4.54
C LEU A 84 -5.16 1.95 3.36
N CYS A 85 -4.72 3.18 3.14
CA CYS A 85 -3.77 3.52 2.09
C CYS A 85 -2.55 4.19 2.71
N ILE A 86 -1.36 3.71 2.35
CA ILE A 86 -0.10 4.28 2.79
C ILE A 86 0.69 4.70 1.55
N HIS A 87 0.92 6.00 1.40
CA HIS A 87 1.81 6.54 0.38
C HIS A 87 3.20 6.75 0.95
N VAL A 88 4.21 6.38 0.18
CA VAL A 88 5.61 6.39 0.62
C VAL A 88 6.49 7.05 -0.43
N ASP A 89 7.19 8.09 -0.03
CA ASP A 89 8.26 8.69 -0.83
C ASP A 89 9.58 7.97 -0.56
N LYS A 90 9.96 7.07 -1.47
CA LYS A 90 11.21 6.30 -1.36
C LYS A 90 12.44 7.18 -1.28
N LYS A 91 12.45 8.31 -1.98
CA LYS A 91 13.57 9.23 -1.97
C LYS A 91 13.77 9.85 -0.59
N GLN A 92 12.70 10.25 0.06
CA GLN A 92 12.76 10.82 1.41
C GLN A 92 13.18 9.77 2.44
N LEU A 93 12.79 8.50 2.26
CA LEU A 93 13.19 7.39 3.14
C LEU A 93 14.59 6.86 2.90
N SER A 94 15.29 7.34 1.89
CA SER A 94 16.69 6.93 1.63
C SER A 94 17.64 7.25 2.79
N VAL A 95 17.24 8.10 3.71
CA VAL A 95 17.97 8.35 4.97
C VAL A 95 18.09 7.07 5.83
N TYR A 96 17.13 6.17 5.77
CA TYR A 96 17.15 4.90 6.50
C TYR A 96 17.72 3.75 5.66
N CYS A 97 17.44 3.76 4.38
CA CYS A 97 17.87 2.73 3.44
C CYS A 97 18.44 3.43 2.20
N PRO A 98 19.76 3.66 2.17
CA PRO A 98 20.42 4.18 0.96
C PRO A 98 20.04 3.32 -0.23
N ASP A 99 19.90 3.95 -1.39
CA ASP A 99 19.52 3.27 -2.64
C ASP A 99 18.11 2.63 -2.64
N LEU A 100 17.23 3.03 -1.73
CA LEU A 100 15.86 2.50 -1.67
C LEU A 100 15.12 2.63 -3.02
N GLU A 101 15.43 3.65 -3.80
CA GLU A 101 14.85 3.86 -5.13
C GLU A 101 15.25 2.76 -6.13
N LEU A 102 16.32 2.02 -5.88
CA LEU A 102 16.76 0.89 -6.70
C LEU A 102 16.07 -0.43 -6.35
N TYR A 103 15.36 -0.48 -5.22
CA TYR A 103 14.57 -1.64 -4.87
C TYR A 103 13.21 -1.56 -5.54
N HIS A 104 12.92 -2.55 -6.38
CA HIS A 104 11.58 -2.75 -6.93
C HIS A 104 10.77 -3.63 -5.99
N ILE A 105 9.71 -3.07 -5.40
CA ILE A 105 8.89 -3.75 -4.40
C ILE A 105 7.65 -4.32 -5.09
N LYS A 106 7.54 -5.64 -5.04
CA LYS A 106 6.36 -6.36 -5.56
C LYS A 106 5.77 -7.22 -4.46
N CYS A 107 4.63 -6.82 -3.93
CA CYS A 107 3.86 -7.58 -2.95
C CYS A 107 2.43 -7.72 -3.44
N ARG A 108 2.00 -8.95 -3.63
CA ARG A 108 0.64 -9.36 -4.01
C ARG A 108 0.12 -10.31 -2.94
N PRO A 109 -1.20 -10.50 -2.81
CA PRO A 109 -1.73 -11.55 -1.94
C PRO A 109 -1.11 -12.90 -2.26
N VAL A 110 -0.63 -13.60 -1.24
CA VAL A 110 0.00 -14.92 -1.38
C VAL A 110 -0.86 -16.00 -0.74
N PRO A 111 -0.95 -17.20 -1.34
CA PRO A 111 -1.65 -18.32 -0.72
C PRO A 111 -0.91 -18.85 0.52
N LEU A 112 -1.63 -19.56 1.39
CA LEU A 112 -1.09 -20.04 2.68
C LEU A 112 0.07 -21.04 2.53
N ASP A 113 0.16 -21.72 1.41
CA ASP A 113 1.24 -22.66 1.08
C ASP A 113 2.47 -22.00 0.43
N ASP A 114 2.41 -20.69 0.17
CA ASP A 114 3.56 -19.96 -0.35
C ASP A 114 4.65 -19.85 0.73
N PRO A 115 5.94 -20.00 0.36
CA PRO A 115 7.05 -19.84 1.31
C PRO A 115 7.10 -18.49 2.03
N LYS A 116 6.51 -17.45 1.44
CA LYS A 116 6.45 -16.09 2.00
C LYS A 116 5.16 -15.80 2.78
N SER A 117 4.30 -16.78 2.97
CA SER A 117 2.99 -16.57 3.62
C SER A 117 3.12 -16.02 5.03
N THR A 118 4.07 -16.50 5.83
CA THR A 118 4.30 -16.03 7.19
C THR A 118 4.67 -14.55 7.23
N GLN A 119 5.57 -14.11 6.36
CA GLN A 119 5.98 -12.71 6.24
C GLN A 119 4.82 -11.84 5.75
N TYR A 120 4.06 -12.31 4.77
CA TYR A 120 2.89 -11.61 4.26
C TYR A 120 1.83 -11.42 5.35
N ILE A 121 1.51 -12.48 6.11
CA ILE A 121 0.55 -12.40 7.22
C ILE A 121 1.03 -11.40 8.28
N HIS A 122 2.31 -11.41 8.60
CA HIS A 122 2.87 -10.44 9.57
C HIS A 122 2.72 -9.00 9.10
N ILE A 123 2.98 -8.72 7.83
CA ILE A 123 2.77 -7.38 7.24
C ILE A 123 1.30 -6.99 7.30
N CYS A 124 0.37 -7.90 7.03
CA CYS A 124 -1.07 -7.64 7.18
C CYS A 124 -1.46 -7.35 8.63
N GLN A 125 -0.87 -8.02 9.61
CA GLN A 125 -1.08 -7.74 11.03
C GLN A 125 -0.61 -6.33 11.41
N LEU A 126 0.53 -5.89 10.88
CA LEU A 126 1.00 -4.51 11.05
C LEU A 126 0.04 -3.50 10.42
N ALA A 127 -0.55 -3.82 9.28
CA ALA A 127 -1.58 -2.99 8.65
C ALA A 127 -2.84 -2.87 9.52
N HIS A 128 -3.26 -3.94 10.19
CA HIS A 128 -4.33 -3.91 11.17
C HIS A 128 -3.99 -3.01 12.37
N ASP A 129 -2.78 -3.12 12.92
CA ASP A 129 -2.32 -2.28 14.02
C ASP A 129 -2.31 -0.80 13.62
N LEU A 130 -1.87 -0.51 12.42
CA LEU A 130 -1.85 0.85 11.87
C LEU A 130 -3.27 1.42 11.72
N THR A 131 -4.21 0.61 11.25
CA THR A 131 -5.62 0.97 11.16
C THR A 131 -6.19 1.33 12.53
N ARG A 132 -5.97 0.48 13.52
CA ARG A 132 -6.44 0.71 14.90
C ARG A 132 -5.84 1.99 15.48
N THR A 133 -4.56 2.22 15.30
CA THR A 133 -3.86 3.43 15.76
C THR A 133 -4.48 4.69 15.17
N ASN A 134 -4.81 4.67 13.89
CA ASN A 134 -5.44 5.82 13.22
C ASN A 134 -6.87 6.08 13.72
N VAL A 135 -7.63 5.03 14.00
CA VAL A 135 -9.01 5.15 14.53
C VAL A 135 -9.00 5.68 15.97
N GLU A 136 -8.10 5.20 16.81
CA GLU A 136 -7.99 5.63 18.21
C GLU A 136 -7.59 7.10 18.36
N ASN A 137 -6.77 7.62 17.49
CA ASN A 137 -6.33 9.02 17.42
C ASN A 137 -5.91 9.62 18.78
N LYS A 138 -5.01 8.94 19.47
CA LYS A 138 -4.42 9.40 20.73
C LYS A 138 -3.22 10.32 20.47
N ASN A 139 -2.74 11.00 21.50
CA ASN A 139 -1.58 11.88 21.41
C ASN A 139 -0.28 11.20 20.95
N THR A 140 -0.16 9.87 21.10
CA THR A 140 0.98 9.07 20.63
C THR A 140 0.73 8.41 19.27
N SER A 141 -0.43 8.62 18.66
CA SER A 141 -0.83 7.92 17.43
C SER A 141 0.07 8.20 16.24
N ALA A 142 0.51 9.44 16.06
CA ALA A 142 1.41 9.80 14.97
C ALA A 142 2.76 9.04 15.06
N MET A 143 3.36 9.01 16.24
CA MET A 143 4.61 8.30 16.49
C MET A 143 4.44 6.80 16.26
N ARG A 144 3.37 6.22 16.77
CA ARG A 144 3.06 4.80 16.62
C ARG A 144 2.77 4.43 15.17
N SER A 145 2.05 5.27 14.47
CA SER A 145 1.74 5.12 13.05
C SER A 145 3.00 5.10 12.19
N ASP A 146 3.89 6.07 12.37
CA ASP A 146 5.16 6.14 11.66
C ASP A 146 6.05 4.93 11.96
N GLY A 147 6.16 4.55 13.22
CA GLY A 147 6.93 3.38 13.64
C GLY A 147 6.41 2.08 13.02
N THR A 148 5.10 1.86 13.01
CA THR A 148 4.48 0.68 12.41
C THR A 148 4.66 0.67 10.90
N ALA A 149 4.49 1.80 10.22
CA ALA A 149 4.72 1.92 8.79
C ALA A 149 6.18 1.62 8.41
N LEU A 150 7.15 2.10 9.20
CA LEU A 150 8.56 1.80 9.00
C LEU A 150 8.86 0.29 9.15
N LEU A 151 8.25 -0.39 10.12
CA LEU A 151 8.37 -1.84 10.26
C LEU A 151 7.80 -2.58 9.04
N MET A 152 6.63 -2.18 8.55
CA MET A 152 6.05 -2.74 7.34
C MET A 152 6.98 -2.57 6.14
N LEU A 153 7.55 -1.40 5.97
CA LEU A 153 8.46 -1.09 4.86
C LEU A 153 9.75 -1.91 4.95
N ALA A 154 10.33 -2.07 6.14
CA ALA A 154 11.50 -2.89 6.34
C ALA A 154 11.25 -4.35 5.90
N ASP A 155 10.10 -4.91 6.25
CA ASP A 155 9.73 -6.27 5.88
C ASP A 155 9.40 -6.38 4.37
N LEU A 156 8.73 -5.39 3.79
CA LEU A 156 8.47 -5.34 2.34
C LEU A 156 9.78 -5.31 1.54
N ILE A 157 10.73 -4.49 1.94
CA ILE A 157 12.05 -4.41 1.29
C ILE A 157 12.78 -5.75 1.43
N ARG A 158 12.78 -6.33 2.62
CA ARG A 158 13.53 -7.56 2.89
C ARG A 158 12.98 -8.78 2.16
N TYR A 159 11.65 -8.94 2.10
CA TYR A 159 11.03 -10.18 1.64
C TYR A 159 10.33 -10.06 0.29
N PHE A 160 9.97 -8.86 -0.14
CA PHE A 160 9.14 -8.62 -1.33
C PHE A 160 9.77 -7.64 -2.32
N SER A 161 11.08 -7.49 -2.31
CA SER A 161 11.76 -6.61 -3.25
C SER A 161 12.83 -7.33 -4.06
N VAL A 162 13.14 -6.73 -5.20
CA VAL A 162 14.27 -7.09 -6.06
C VAL A 162 15.12 -5.83 -6.24
N TYR A 163 16.41 -5.96 -6.02
CA TYR A 163 17.37 -4.90 -6.30
C TYR A 163 17.70 -4.87 -7.79
N SER A 164 17.61 -3.72 -8.38
CA SER A 164 17.90 -3.55 -9.82
C SER A 164 18.91 -2.46 -10.11
#